data_be4be66f1b054826528c336e9139f9d0
#
_entry.id   be4be66f1b054826528c336e9139f9d0
#
_cell.length_a   1.000
_cell.length_b   1.000
_cell.length_c   1.000
_cell.angle_alpha   90.00
_cell.angle_beta   90.00
_cell.angle_gamma   90.00
#
_symmetry.space_group_name_H-M   'P 1'
#
loop_
_entity.id
_entity.type
_entity.pdbx_description
1 polymer ?
#
loop_
_entity_poly.entity_id
_entity_poly.type
_entity_poly.pdbx_seq_one_letter_code
_entity_poly.pdbx_strand_id
1 'polypeptide(L)'
;MKNILIPTTVENDILTAVKTAVKYTTGTNCSIVLMMLQKIPNAYSASQFLRETTPSCTPAQNSLLNQCREVVTQTGNCKLLIHHQCGMSAPLLKNLMDHLDTDLVILTRSYKEEKNSLHTTCRQLLLNSKYPILHLGNESEKYNFNKAMYLEYPKVDLGIHEVQKLINEQFSFKIVSQAKIEESIDEMVPHIAETISKNNIDILIEARRTAKKSGRKEQSVNHNLGLPLLSVHAETVT
;
A
#
# COMPACT_ATOMS: atom_id res chain seq x y z
N MET A 1 13.38 5.62 -12.10
CA MET A 1 13.45 5.73 -10.61
C MET A 1 12.08 5.31 -10.11
N LYS A 2 12.00 4.48 -9.06
CA LYS A 2 10.70 4.06 -8.50
C LYS A 2 10.40 4.87 -7.25
N ASN A 3 9.18 5.39 -7.13
CA ASN A 3 8.76 6.23 -6.01
C ASN A 3 7.62 5.53 -5.26
N ILE A 4 7.85 5.25 -3.98
CA ILE A 4 6.93 4.48 -3.15
C ILE A 4 6.41 5.38 -2.03
N LEU A 5 5.09 5.50 -1.93
CA LEU A 5 4.42 6.23 -0.85
C LEU A 5 3.95 5.27 0.25
N ILE A 6 4.31 5.55 1.50
CA ILE A 6 3.90 4.78 2.68
C ILE A 6 3.23 5.75 3.67
N PRO A 7 1.90 5.86 3.68
CA PRO A 7 1.22 6.60 4.74
C PRO A 7 1.37 5.85 6.06
N THR A 8 1.69 6.58 7.14
CA THR A 8 2.05 5.95 8.41
C THR A 8 1.68 6.78 9.64
N THR A 9 1.41 6.08 10.74
CA THR A 9 1.36 6.60 12.12
C THR A 9 2.64 6.29 12.90
N VAL A 10 3.65 5.72 12.22
CA VAL A 10 4.94 5.29 12.79
C VAL A 10 4.76 4.22 13.86
N GLU A 11 4.06 3.15 13.49
CA GLU A 11 3.92 1.93 14.29
C GLU A 11 4.98 0.89 13.89
N ASN A 12 5.10 -0.21 14.65
CA ASN A 12 6.16 -1.20 14.47
C ASN A 12 6.22 -1.83 13.07
N ASP A 13 5.09 -1.93 12.38
CA ASP A 13 5.01 -2.52 11.03
C ASP A 13 5.55 -1.60 9.90
N ILE A 14 5.92 -0.36 10.24
CA ILE A 14 6.57 0.55 9.27
C ILE A 14 7.91 0.00 8.79
N LEU A 15 8.67 -0.65 9.67
CA LEU A 15 9.96 -1.25 9.31
C LEU A 15 9.78 -2.35 8.26
N THR A 16 8.74 -3.19 8.43
CA THR A 16 8.36 -4.21 7.45
C THR A 16 7.97 -3.58 6.10
N ALA A 17 7.22 -2.47 6.12
CA ALA A 17 6.85 -1.76 4.90
C ALA A 17 8.07 -1.20 4.16
N VAL A 18 9.02 -0.61 4.88
CA VAL A 18 10.27 -0.09 4.28
C VAL A 18 11.13 -1.22 3.73
N LYS A 19 11.32 -2.33 4.47
CA LYS A 19 12.03 -3.52 3.97
C LYS A 19 11.38 -4.08 2.70
N THR A 20 10.04 -4.13 2.66
CA THR A 20 9.28 -4.57 1.49
C THR A 20 9.50 -3.64 0.30
N ALA A 21 9.45 -2.32 0.52
CA ALA A 21 9.73 -1.32 -0.51
C ALA A 21 11.14 -1.49 -1.09
N VAL A 22 12.15 -1.70 -0.24
CA VAL A 22 13.52 -1.96 -0.65
C VAL A 22 13.63 -3.24 -1.49
N LYS A 23 13.01 -4.35 -1.05
CA LYS A 23 12.98 -5.61 -1.82
C LYS A 23 12.35 -5.41 -3.21
N TYR A 24 11.23 -4.68 -3.27
CA TYR A 24 10.52 -4.41 -4.52
C TYR A 24 11.37 -3.59 -5.51
N THR A 25 12.27 -2.75 -5.02
CA THR A 25 13.09 -1.85 -5.85
C THR A 25 14.51 -2.35 -6.11
N THR A 26 14.82 -3.60 -5.73
CA THR A 26 16.14 -4.19 -5.90
C THR A 26 16.68 -3.99 -7.33
N GLY A 27 17.88 -3.43 -7.44
CA GLY A 27 18.52 -3.14 -8.73
C GLY A 27 18.08 -1.83 -9.41
N THR A 28 17.15 -1.06 -8.84
CA THR A 28 16.73 0.24 -9.38
C THR A 28 16.86 1.34 -8.34
N ASN A 29 17.12 2.58 -8.79
CA ASN A 29 17.07 3.73 -7.90
C ASN A 29 15.63 3.94 -7.41
N CYS A 30 15.46 4.17 -6.09
CA CYS A 30 14.16 4.40 -5.51
C CYS A 30 14.12 5.57 -4.53
N SER A 31 12.90 6.12 -4.35
CA SER A 31 12.56 7.04 -3.28
C SER A 31 11.41 6.48 -2.48
N ILE A 32 11.60 6.28 -1.19
CA ILE A 32 10.56 5.84 -0.25
C ILE A 32 10.13 7.06 0.54
N VAL A 33 8.84 7.42 0.41
CA VAL A 33 8.26 8.57 1.10
C VAL A 33 7.35 8.10 2.23
N LEU A 34 7.74 8.34 3.46
CA LEU A 34 6.90 8.13 4.63
C LEU A 34 5.99 9.37 4.80
N MET A 35 4.69 9.20 4.57
CA MET A 35 3.73 10.29 4.72
C MET A 35 3.08 10.25 6.09
N MET A 36 3.37 11.26 6.90
CA MET A 36 2.78 11.46 8.22
C MET A 36 1.71 12.54 8.15
N LEU A 37 0.47 12.18 8.54
CA LEU A 37 -0.65 13.11 8.53
C LEU A 37 -0.88 13.74 9.90
N GLN A 38 -1.16 15.02 9.91
CA GLN A 38 -1.58 15.74 11.11
C GLN A 38 -2.81 16.58 10.83
N LYS A 39 -3.61 16.82 11.86
CA LYS A 39 -4.78 17.70 11.76
C LYS A 39 -4.34 19.14 11.50
N ILE A 40 -5.16 19.87 10.76
CA ILE A 40 -4.99 21.32 10.62
C ILE A 40 -5.28 21.93 12.00
N PRO A 41 -4.31 22.68 12.60
CA PRO A 41 -4.55 23.30 13.89
C PRO A 41 -5.55 24.45 13.79
N ASN A 42 -6.36 24.60 14.83
CA ASN A 42 -7.22 25.77 15.01
C ASN A 42 -6.38 26.92 15.61
N ALA A 43 -5.52 27.51 14.81
CA ALA A 43 -4.61 28.55 15.26
C ALA A 43 -5.19 29.94 14.98
N TYR A 44 -5.09 30.83 15.99
CA TYR A 44 -5.51 32.23 15.89
C TYR A 44 -4.41 33.15 15.36
N SER A 45 -3.17 32.65 15.26
CA SER A 45 -2.03 33.40 14.74
C SER A 45 -1.07 32.54 13.93
N ALA A 46 -0.32 33.15 13.01
CA ALA A 46 0.69 32.45 12.21
C ALA A 46 1.77 31.78 13.09
N SER A 47 2.20 32.42 14.19
CA SER A 47 3.19 31.85 15.10
C SER A 47 2.67 30.65 15.87
N GLN A 48 1.39 30.64 16.24
CA GLN A 48 0.75 29.48 16.85
C GLN A 48 0.60 28.35 15.81
N PHE A 49 0.14 28.66 14.59
CA PHE A 49 0.04 27.70 13.51
C PHE A 49 1.36 26.99 13.25
N LEU A 50 2.46 27.76 13.09
CA LEU A 50 3.79 27.19 12.86
C LEU A 50 4.26 26.28 14.00
N ARG A 51 3.99 26.64 15.25
CA ARG A 51 4.33 25.78 16.41
C ARG A 51 3.54 24.48 16.42
N GLU A 52 2.25 24.54 16.16
CA GLU A 52 1.37 23.36 16.16
C GLU A 52 1.56 22.46 14.94
N THR A 53 2.06 23.00 13.82
CA THR A 53 2.41 22.22 12.62
C THR A 53 3.82 21.67 12.64
N THR A 54 4.65 22.04 13.62
CA THR A 54 5.99 21.48 13.77
C THR A 54 5.86 19.99 14.14
N PRO A 55 6.41 19.08 13.33
CA PRO A 55 6.28 17.67 13.58
C PRO A 55 6.95 17.28 14.90
N SER A 56 6.20 16.63 15.77
CA SER A 56 6.75 16.08 17.01
C SER A 56 6.59 14.55 16.99
N CYS A 57 7.71 13.84 16.96
CA CYS A 57 7.74 12.39 17.12
C CYS A 57 8.13 12.03 18.55
N THR A 58 7.49 11.00 19.09
CA THR A 58 7.92 10.42 20.37
C THR A 58 9.31 9.81 20.25
N PRO A 59 10.04 9.58 21.35
CA PRO A 59 11.33 8.87 21.29
C PRO A 59 11.24 7.51 20.64
N ALA A 60 10.17 6.75 20.86
CA ALA A 60 9.92 5.45 20.22
C ALA A 60 9.74 5.59 18.70
N GLN A 61 8.94 6.54 18.25
CA GLN A 61 8.77 6.83 16.81
C GLN A 61 10.08 7.26 16.16
N ASN A 62 10.86 8.11 16.81
CA ASN A 62 12.18 8.50 16.30
C ASN A 62 13.13 7.31 16.18
N SER A 63 13.11 6.36 17.15
CA SER A 63 13.88 5.11 17.06
C SER A 63 13.49 4.28 15.84
N LEU A 64 12.18 4.11 15.59
CA LEU A 64 11.68 3.37 14.41
C LEU A 64 12.08 4.07 13.09
N LEU A 65 11.95 5.38 13.01
CA LEU A 65 12.36 6.14 11.84
C LEU A 65 13.88 6.03 11.57
N ASN A 66 14.71 5.98 12.62
CA ASN A 66 16.15 5.76 12.49
C ASN A 66 16.45 4.35 11.96
N GLN A 67 15.79 3.30 12.47
CA GLN A 67 15.90 1.95 11.94
C GLN A 67 15.49 1.89 10.44
N CYS A 68 14.43 2.60 10.05
CA CYS A 68 14.04 2.71 8.64
C CYS A 68 15.14 3.37 7.79
N ARG A 69 15.78 4.43 8.29
CA ARG A 69 16.92 5.08 7.61
C ARG A 69 18.09 4.14 7.44
N GLU A 70 18.44 3.38 8.48
CA GLU A 70 19.52 2.39 8.43
C GLU A 70 19.29 1.33 7.36
N VAL A 71 18.07 0.74 7.31
CA VAL A 71 17.68 -0.23 6.28
C VAL A 71 17.86 0.33 4.87
N VAL A 72 17.39 1.57 4.63
CA VAL A 72 17.48 2.21 3.32
C VAL A 72 18.94 2.55 2.96
N THR A 73 19.73 3.06 3.92
CA THR A 73 21.12 3.42 3.70
C THR A 73 21.98 2.21 3.32
N GLN A 74 21.70 1.04 3.90
CA GLN A 74 22.43 -0.21 3.59
C GLN A 74 22.26 -0.66 2.13
N THR A 75 21.23 -0.23 1.43
CA THR A 75 20.97 -0.62 0.03
C THR A 75 21.73 0.24 -0.99
N GLY A 76 22.14 1.43 -0.62
CA GLY A 76 22.88 2.37 -1.48
C GLY A 76 22.07 3.00 -2.65
N ASN A 77 20.98 2.36 -3.06
CA ASN A 77 20.20 2.77 -4.23
C ASN A 77 18.87 3.44 -3.89
N CYS A 78 18.51 3.50 -2.61
CA CYS A 78 17.24 4.05 -2.16
C CYS A 78 17.45 5.31 -1.29
N LYS A 79 16.45 6.21 -1.34
CA LYS A 79 16.37 7.38 -0.46
C LYS A 79 15.12 7.29 0.38
N LEU A 80 15.22 7.64 1.66
CA LEU A 80 14.08 7.76 2.55
C LEU A 80 13.76 9.24 2.79
N LEU A 81 12.55 9.63 2.47
CA LEU A 81 12.01 10.96 2.70
C LEU A 81 10.87 10.88 3.73
N ILE A 82 10.81 11.84 4.64
CA ILE A 82 9.68 11.99 5.57
C ILE A 82 8.89 13.23 5.13
N HIS A 83 7.63 13.01 4.75
CA HIS A 83 6.72 14.07 4.34
C HIS A 83 5.65 14.28 5.40
N HIS A 84 5.58 15.48 5.95
CA HIS A 84 4.55 15.88 6.90
C HIS A 84 3.45 16.64 6.17
N GLN A 85 2.21 16.13 6.25
CA GLN A 85 1.06 16.69 5.57
C GLN A 85 0.01 17.14 6.57
N CYS A 86 -0.32 18.42 6.55
CA CYS A 86 -1.44 18.99 7.33
C CYS A 86 -2.74 18.87 6.55
N GLY A 87 -3.71 18.13 7.11
CA GLY A 87 -4.97 17.86 6.46
C GLY A 87 -4.85 16.94 5.23
N MET A 88 -6.00 16.53 4.71
CA MET A 88 -6.06 15.72 3.50
C MET A 88 -7.37 15.98 2.74
N SER A 89 -7.24 16.15 1.44
CA SER A 89 -8.36 16.24 0.50
C SER A 89 -8.01 15.56 -0.82
N ALA A 90 -9.00 15.23 -1.64
CA ALA A 90 -8.74 14.55 -2.93
C ALA A 90 -7.81 15.34 -3.87
N PRO A 91 -7.99 16.66 -4.08
CA PRO A 91 -7.05 17.43 -4.89
C PRO A 91 -5.64 17.47 -4.31
N LEU A 92 -5.53 17.60 -2.97
CA LEU A 92 -4.24 17.65 -2.29
C LEU A 92 -3.48 16.32 -2.41
N LEU A 93 -4.16 15.19 -2.20
CA LEU A 93 -3.55 13.87 -2.39
C LEU A 93 -3.11 13.67 -3.84
N LYS A 94 -3.97 14.01 -4.81
CA LYS A 94 -3.64 13.90 -6.23
C LYS A 94 -2.38 14.70 -6.56
N ASN A 95 -2.34 15.98 -6.18
CA ASN A 95 -1.19 16.84 -6.45
C ASN A 95 0.09 16.31 -5.79
N LEU A 96 -0.02 15.77 -4.57
CA LEU A 96 1.12 15.16 -3.87
C LEU A 96 1.64 13.94 -4.62
N MET A 97 0.75 13.03 -5.02
CA MET A 97 1.14 11.81 -5.71
C MET A 97 1.71 12.08 -7.11
N ASP A 98 1.14 13.05 -7.83
CA ASP A 98 1.64 13.51 -9.12
C ASP A 98 3.02 14.21 -8.96
N HIS A 99 3.21 15.04 -7.93
CA HIS A 99 4.50 15.69 -7.63
C HIS A 99 5.60 14.69 -7.24
N LEU A 100 5.23 13.65 -6.49
CA LEU A 100 6.15 12.59 -6.07
C LEU A 100 6.38 11.55 -7.18
N ASP A 101 5.68 11.63 -8.32
CA ASP A 101 5.69 10.62 -9.38
C ASP A 101 5.53 9.20 -8.81
N THR A 102 4.46 9.01 -8.04
CA THR A 102 4.25 7.80 -7.23
C THR A 102 3.93 6.58 -8.11
N ASP A 103 4.72 5.53 -8.00
CA ASP A 103 4.52 4.25 -8.70
C ASP A 103 3.71 3.24 -7.88
N LEU A 104 3.87 3.27 -6.55
CA LEU A 104 3.27 2.28 -5.65
C LEU A 104 2.93 2.92 -4.30
N VAL A 105 1.80 2.55 -3.76
CA VAL A 105 1.42 2.84 -2.36
C VAL A 105 1.54 1.55 -1.53
N ILE A 106 2.14 1.61 -0.35
CA ILE A 106 2.17 0.49 0.60
C ILE A 106 1.31 0.85 1.81
N LEU A 107 0.31 0.03 2.11
CA LEU A 107 -0.54 0.16 3.28
C LEU A 107 -0.20 -0.92 4.31
N THR A 108 0.27 -0.50 5.48
CA THR A 108 0.51 -1.40 6.62
C THR A 108 -0.80 -1.78 7.30
N ARG A 109 -0.76 -2.83 8.11
CA ARG A 109 -1.91 -3.25 8.89
C ARG A 109 -2.33 -2.18 9.90
N SER A 110 -1.39 -1.64 10.67
CA SER A 110 -1.66 -0.59 11.66
C SER A 110 -2.36 0.61 11.03
N TYR A 111 -1.90 1.05 9.86
CA TYR A 111 -2.53 2.15 9.13
C TYR A 111 -3.94 1.82 8.64
N LYS A 112 -4.21 0.57 8.22
CA LYS A 112 -5.56 0.11 7.84
C LYS A 112 -6.53 0.08 9.01
N GLU A 113 -6.05 -0.26 10.21
CA GLU A 113 -6.83 -0.35 11.44
C GLU A 113 -7.00 1.00 12.16
N GLU A 114 -6.27 2.05 11.71
CA GLU A 114 -6.36 3.39 12.30
C GLU A 114 -7.77 3.99 12.15
N LYS A 115 -8.32 4.44 13.29
CA LYS A 115 -9.71 4.93 13.39
C LYS A 115 -9.85 6.44 13.28
N ASN A 116 -8.74 7.17 13.33
CA ASN A 116 -8.77 8.62 13.19
C ASN A 116 -9.37 9.01 11.84
N SER A 117 -10.31 9.95 11.84
CA SER A 117 -11.03 10.38 10.65
C SER A 117 -10.13 10.89 9.51
N LEU A 118 -9.02 11.57 9.84
CA LEU A 118 -8.07 12.05 8.85
C LEU A 118 -7.38 10.90 8.11
N HIS A 119 -6.91 9.89 8.84
CA HIS A 119 -6.28 8.70 8.25
C HIS A 119 -7.28 7.83 7.49
N THR A 120 -8.50 7.70 8.02
CA THR A 120 -9.60 7.00 7.33
C THR A 120 -9.94 7.68 6.01
N THR A 121 -10.04 9.02 5.99
CA THR A 121 -10.26 9.78 4.76
C THR A 121 -9.12 9.59 3.77
N CYS A 122 -7.89 9.70 4.22
CA CYS A 122 -6.71 9.47 3.36
C CYS A 122 -6.72 8.07 2.76
N ARG A 123 -6.98 7.03 3.57
CA ARG A 123 -7.10 5.65 3.09
C ARG A 123 -8.18 5.49 2.02
N GLN A 124 -9.37 6.07 2.22
CA GLN A 124 -10.44 6.04 1.22
C GLN A 124 -10.04 6.73 -0.09
N LEU A 125 -9.36 7.86 -0.01
CA LEU A 125 -8.85 8.58 -1.19
C LEU A 125 -7.80 7.76 -1.94
N LEU A 126 -6.88 7.09 -1.22
CA LEU A 126 -5.89 6.19 -1.82
C LEU A 126 -6.56 5.00 -2.52
N LEU A 127 -7.52 4.35 -1.86
CA LEU A 127 -8.28 3.22 -2.44
C LEU A 127 -9.05 3.61 -3.71
N ASN A 128 -9.48 4.87 -3.82
CA ASN A 128 -10.15 5.41 -5.01
C ASN A 128 -9.17 6.01 -6.05
N SER A 129 -7.88 5.97 -5.80
CA SER A 129 -6.86 6.45 -6.72
C SER A 129 -6.50 5.41 -7.78
N LYS A 130 -5.88 5.85 -8.88
CA LYS A 130 -5.41 4.95 -9.96
C LYS A 130 -4.13 4.17 -9.62
N TYR A 131 -3.42 4.56 -8.57
CA TYR A 131 -2.10 3.99 -8.25
C TYR A 131 -2.22 2.57 -7.69
N PRO A 132 -1.31 1.65 -8.03
CA PRO A 132 -1.24 0.34 -7.41
C PRO A 132 -1.08 0.45 -5.90
N ILE A 133 -1.74 -0.43 -5.15
CA ILE A 133 -1.67 -0.45 -3.68
C ILE A 133 -1.27 -1.84 -3.22
N LEU A 134 -0.16 -1.94 -2.51
CA LEU A 134 0.27 -3.15 -1.83
C LEU A 134 -0.21 -3.12 -0.38
N HIS A 135 -1.17 -3.97 -0.06
CA HIS A 135 -1.64 -4.20 1.30
C HIS A 135 -0.75 -5.24 1.98
N LEU A 136 -0.04 -4.85 3.02
CA LEU A 136 0.78 -5.81 3.76
C LEU A 136 -0.10 -6.68 4.68
N GLY A 137 0.25 -7.97 4.74
CA GLY A 137 -0.26 -8.94 5.71
C GLY A 137 0.60 -8.99 6.97
N ASN A 138 0.25 -9.87 7.92
CA ASN A 138 0.95 -10.00 9.20
C ASN A 138 2.38 -10.54 9.06
N GLU A 139 2.65 -11.31 8.02
CA GLU A 139 3.92 -12.05 7.83
C GLU A 139 4.68 -11.61 6.58
N SER A 140 4.45 -10.38 6.10
CA SER A 140 4.99 -9.88 4.83
C SER A 140 6.52 -9.95 4.73
N GLU A 141 7.25 -9.99 5.85
CA GLU A 141 8.72 -10.15 5.84
C GLU A 141 9.20 -11.50 5.30
N LYS A 142 8.37 -12.54 5.38
CA LYS A 142 8.71 -13.90 4.96
C LYS A 142 8.59 -14.12 3.45
N TYR A 143 7.92 -13.23 2.72
CA TYR A 143 7.61 -13.43 1.31
C TYR A 143 8.62 -12.77 0.39
N ASN A 144 8.96 -13.49 -0.68
CA ASN A 144 9.96 -13.04 -1.67
C ASN A 144 9.33 -12.34 -2.88
N PHE A 145 7.98 -12.28 -2.96
CA PHE A 145 7.24 -11.67 -4.08
C PHE A 145 7.63 -12.22 -5.46
N ASN A 146 7.71 -13.55 -5.59
CA ASN A 146 8.09 -14.22 -6.83
C ASN A 146 6.87 -14.79 -7.58
N LYS A 147 5.93 -15.39 -6.84
CA LYS A 147 4.79 -16.10 -7.39
C LYS A 147 3.48 -15.51 -6.91
N ALA A 148 2.67 -15.07 -7.85
CA ALA A 148 1.39 -14.44 -7.59
C ALA A 148 0.19 -15.33 -7.96
N MET A 149 -0.91 -15.16 -7.22
CA MET A 149 -2.22 -15.64 -7.60
C MET A 149 -3.14 -14.46 -7.92
N TYR A 150 -3.76 -14.46 -9.09
CA TYR A 150 -4.78 -13.48 -9.46
C TYR A 150 -6.16 -13.89 -8.93
N LEU A 151 -6.80 -12.98 -8.20
CA LEU A 151 -8.17 -13.11 -7.72
C LEU A 151 -9.09 -12.35 -8.68
N GLU A 152 -9.84 -13.11 -9.50
CA GLU A 152 -10.77 -12.53 -10.46
C GLU A 152 -12.15 -12.35 -9.84
N TYR A 153 -12.61 -11.11 -9.76
CA TYR A 153 -13.95 -10.78 -9.27
C TYR A 153 -14.92 -10.55 -10.42
N PRO A 154 -16.18 -11.05 -10.33
CA PRO A 154 -17.17 -11.01 -11.45
C PRO A 154 -17.51 -9.61 -11.95
N LYS A 155 -17.25 -8.58 -11.13
CA LYS A 155 -17.58 -7.18 -11.45
C LYS A 155 -16.45 -6.40 -12.12
N VAL A 156 -15.28 -7.01 -12.23
CA VAL A 156 -14.10 -6.39 -12.83
C VAL A 156 -13.80 -7.16 -14.10
N ASP A 157 -14.14 -6.54 -15.23
CA ASP A 157 -13.92 -7.12 -16.56
C ASP A 157 -12.46 -6.90 -16.98
N LEU A 158 -11.55 -7.62 -16.32
CA LEU A 158 -10.11 -7.56 -16.55
C LEU A 158 -9.60 -9.00 -16.60
N GLY A 159 -9.23 -9.41 -17.81
CA GLY A 159 -8.68 -10.74 -18.04
C GLY A 159 -7.28 -10.91 -17.46
N ILE A 160 -6.91 -12.17 -17.19
CA ILE A 160 -5.57 -12.49 -16.66
C ILE A 160 -4.44 -11.98 -17.56
N HIS A 161 -4.63 -11.95 -18.89
CA HIS A 161 -3.61 -11.48 -19.83
C HIS A 161 -3.31 -9.98 -19.67
N GLU A 162 -4.33 -9.18 -19.43
CA GLU A 162 -4.21 -7.74 -19.23
C GLU A 162 -3.50 -7.44 -17.92
N VAL A 163 -3.90 -8.14 -16.84
CA VAL A 163 -3.23 -8.04 -15.54
C VAL A 163 -1.78 -8.51 -15.64
N GLN A 164 -1.51 -9.62 -16.35
CA GLN A 164 -0.15 -10.13 -16.53
C GLN A 164 0.75 -9.14 -17.29
N LYS A 165 0.21 -8.45 -18.31
CA LYS A 165 0.94 -7.42 -19.04
C LYS A 165 1.37 -6.29 -18.10
N LEU A 166 0.43 -5.73 -17.33
CA LEU A 166 0.72 -4.67 -16.36
C LEU A 166 1.74 -5.12 -15.30
N ILE A 167 1.58 -6.36 -14.80
CA ILE A 167 2.52 -6.90 -13.81
C ILE A 167 3.92 -7.03 -14.41
N ASN A 168 4.07 -7.52 -15.63
CA ASN A 168 5.37 -7.65 -16.29
C ASN A 168 6.07 -6.31 -16.55
N GLU A 169 5.29 -5.24 -16.76
CA GLU A 169 5.83 -3.89 -16.99
C GLU A 169 6.31 -3.23 -15.70
N GLN A 170 5.63 -3.46 -14.59
CA GLN A 170 5.88 -2.74 -13.35
C GLN A 170 6.55 -3.57 -12.25
N PHE A 171 6.36 -4.89 -12.27
CA PHE A 171 6.74 -5.80 -11.19
C PHE A 171 7.60 -6.97 -11.70
N SER A 172 8.37 -7.60 -10.80
CA SER A 172 9.27 -8.72 -11.14
C SER A 172 8.66 -10.10 -10.91
N PHE A 173 7.46 -10.20 -10.33
CA PHE A 173 6.82 -11.48 -10.04
C PHE A 173 5.91 -11.96 -11.18
N LYS A 174 5.61 -13.27 -11.19
CA LYS A 174 4.78 -13.90 -12.23
C LYS A 174 3.46 -14.41 -11.63
N ILE A 175 2.36 -14.22 -12.37
CA ILE A 175 1.09 -14.86 -12.04
C ILE A 175 1.19 -16.34 -12.45
N VAL A 176 1.12 -17.24 -11.46
CA VAL A 176 1.22 -18.69 -11.66
C VAL A 176 -0.10 -19.40 -11.43
N SER A 177 -1.09 -18.72 -10.88
CA SER A 177 -2.42 -19.26 -10.58
C SER A 177 -3.49 -18.17 -10.66
N GLN A 178 -4.73 -18.58 -10.89
CA GLN A 178 -5.92 -17.73 -10.92
C GLN A 178 -7.04 -18.40 -10.13
N ALA A 179 -7.78 -17.59 -9.37
CA ALA A 179 -9.00 -18.03 -8.70
C ALA A 179 -10.15 -17.07 -9.04
N LYS A 180 -11.28 -17.62 -9.50
CA LYS A 180 -12.51 -16.85 -9.70
C LYS A 180 -13.23 -16.78 -8.37
N ILE A 181 -13.50 -15.56 -7.91
CA ILE A 181 -14.20 -15.30 -6.65
C ILE A 181 -15.69 -15.17 -6.96
N GLU A 182 -16.47 -16.18 -6.61
CA GLU A 182 -17.92 -16.15 -6.65
C GLU A 182 -18.48 -15.41 -5.41
N GLU A 183 -19.81 -15.33 -5.28
CA GLU A 183 -20.46 -14.47 -4.26
C GLU A 183 -20.13 -14.83 -2.80
N SER A 184 -19.74 -16.07 -2.51
CA SER A 184 -19.39 -16.55 -1.15
C SER A 184 -17.88 -16.77 -1.01
N ILE A 185 -17.19 -15.72 -0.56
CA ILE A 185 -15.73 -15.76 -0.33
C ILE A 185 -15.36 -16.78 0.76
N ASP A 186 -16.19 -16.90 1.81
CA ASP A 186 -15.89 -17.77 2.96
C ASP A 186 -15.81 -19.26 2.59
N GLU A 187 -16.59 -19.70 1.63
CA GLU A 187 -16.56 -21.08 1.12
C GLU A 187 -15.33 -21.37 0.26
N MET A 188 -14.76 -20.34 -0.36
CA MET A 188 -13.59 -20.47 -1.24
C MET A 188 -12.26 -20.39 -0.49
N VAL A 189 -12.23 -19.82 0.71
CA VAL A 189 -11.00 -19.67 1.50
C VAL A 189 -10.20 -20.95 1.65
N PRO A 190 -10.78 -22.14 1.95
CA PRO A 190 -10.03 -23.39 2.05
C PRO A 190 -9.36 -23.78 0.73
N HIS A 191 -10.06 -23.68 -0.40
CA HIS A 191 -9.51 -24.01 -1.73
C HIS A 191 -8.42 -23.06 -2.16
N ILE A 192 -8.58 -21.76 -1.85
CA ILE A 192 -7.55 -20.75 -2.11
C ILE A 192 -6.31 -21.05 -1.25
N ALA A 193 -6.47 -21.36 0.04
CA ALA A 193 -5.38 -21.71 0.94
C ALA A 193 -4.62 -22.96 0.48
N GLU A 194 -5.32 -24.00 0.01
CA GLU A 194 -4.71 -25.20 -0.57
C GLU A 194 -3.88 -24.84 -1.82
N THR A 195 -4.44 -24.03 -2.73
CA THR A 195 -3.76 -23.61 -3.95
C THR A 195 -2.53 -22.76 -3.65
N ILE A 196 -2.60 -21.87 -2.65
CA ILE A 196 -1.48 -21.07 -2.15
C ILE A 196 -0.34 -22.00 -1.70
N SER A 197 -0.66 -22.95 -0.84
CA SER A 197 0.32 -23.92 -0.33
C SER A 197 0.96 -24.76 -1.42
N LYS A 198 0.13 -25.33 -2.32
CA LYS A 198 0.56 -26.21 -3.41
C LYS A 198 1.50 -25.51 -4.41
N ASN A 199 1.23 -24.27 -4.75
CA ASN A 199 1.99 -23.49 -5.73
C ASN A 199 3.06 -22.58 -5.12
N ASN A 200 3.19 -22.56 -3.80
CA ASN A 200 4.07 -21.64 -3.05
C ASN A 200 3.80 -20.17 -3.46
N ILE A 201 2.54 -19.76 -3.40
CA ILE A 201 2.12 -18.39 -3.68
C ILE A 201 2.56 -17.50 -2.52
N ASP A 202 3.19 -16.37 -2.83
CA ASP A 202 3.70 -15.41 -1.84
C ASP A 202 3.07 -14.02 -1.95
N ILE A 203 2.23 -13.78 -2.97
CA ILE A 203 1.45 -12.56 -3.13
C ILE A 203 0.12 -12.82 -3.84
N LEU A 204 -0.93 -12.13 -3.42
CA LEU A 204 -2.22 -12.09 -4.10
C LEU A 204 -2.33 -10.83 -4.96
N ILE A 205 -3.06 -10.91 -6.06
CA ILE A 205 -3.36 -9.77 -6.93
C ILE A 205 -4.86 -9.67 -7.10
N GLU A 206 -5.39 -8.48 -7.01
CA GLU A 206 -6.78 -8.17 -7.39
C GLU A 206 -6.83 -6.94 -8.29
N ALA A 207 -7.84 -6.89 -9.15
CA ALA A 207 -8.17 -5.68 -9.87
C ALA A 207 -9.34 -4.96 -9.19
N ARG A 208 -9.20 -3.64 -8.98
CA ARG A 208 -10.25 -2.79 -8.39
C ARG A 208 -10.75 -1.77 -9.39
N ARG A 209 -12.01 -1.35 -9.23
CA ARG A 209 -12.58 -0.17 -9.89
C ARG A 209 -12.81 0.92 -8.86
N THR A 210 -12.85 2.17 -9.31
CA THR A 210 -13.25 3.31 -8.47
C THR A 210 -14.64 3.02 -7.88
N ALA A 211 -14.75 2.96 -6.56
CA ALA A 211 -16.02 2.70 -5.89
C ALA A 211 -16.96 3.89 -6.12
N LYS A 212 -17.95 3.74 -7.01
CA LYS A 212 -19.10 4.65 -7.04
C LYS A 212 -19.84 4.45 -5.73
N LYS A 213 -19.71 5.39 -4.77
CA LYS A 213 -20.48 5.63 -3.51
C LYS A 213 -21.48 4.53 -3.05
N SER A 214 -21.19 3.28 -3.19
CA SER A 214 -22.00 2.21 -2.62
C SER A 214 -21.31 1.70 -1.37
N GLY A 215 -21.94 1.89 -0.20
CA GLY A 215 -21.43 1.54 1.12
C GLY A 215 -21.21 0.03 1.36
N ARG A 216 -20.52 -0.62 0.46
CA ARG A 216 -20.13 -2.03 0.60
C ARG A 216 -18.87 -2.07 1.44
N LYS A 217 -18.95 -2.71 2.60
CA LYS A 217 -17.79 -3.15 3.36
C LYS A 217 -16.91 -3.97 2.40
N GLU A 218 -15.69 -3.49 2.13
CA GLU A 218 -14.65 -4.30 1.52
C GLU A 218 -14.36 -5.46 2.47
N GLN A 219 -14.95 -6.62 2.20
CA GLN A 219 -14.49 -7.89 2.77
C GLN A 219 -13.20 -8.23 2.01
N SER A 220 -12.07 -7.74 2.49
CA SER A 220 -10.80 -8.10 1.88
C SER A 220 -10.47 -9.55 2.26
N VAL A 221 -10.41 -10.43 1.27
CA VAL A 221 -9.91 -11.83 1.38
C VAL A 221 -8.55 -11.90 2.11
N ASN A 222 -7.82 -10.79 2.07
CA ASN A 222 -6.50 -10.64 2.66
C ASN A 222 -6.45 -10.87 4.18
N HIS A 223 -7.52 -10.54 4.94
CA HIS A 223 -7.52 -10.76 6.38
C HIS A 223 -7.47 -12.25 6.77
N ASN A 224 -8.02 -13.12 5.94
CA ASN A 224 -8.14 -14.54 6.24
C ASN A 224 -6.94 -15.36 5.74
N LEU A 225 -6.20 -14.88 4.75
CA LEU A 225 -5.09 -15.63 4.12
C LEU A 225 -3.70 -15.20 4.57
N GLY A 226 -3.57 -14.06 5.25
CA GLY A 226 -2.29 -13.57 5.80
C GLY A 226 -1.26 -13.09 4.77
N LEU A 227 -1.50 -13.31 3.47
CA LEU A 227 -0.61 -12.92 2.37
C LEU A 227 -0.72 -11.43 2.05
N PRO A 228 0.35 -10.79 1.54
CA PRO A 228 0.25 -9.46 0.94
C PRO A 228 -0.66 -9.48 -0.29
N LEU A 229 -1.41 -8.40 -0.49
CA LEU A 229 -2.34 -8.24 -1.61
C LEU A 229 -1.97 -7.00 -2.42
N LEU A 230 -1.66 -7.18 -3.68
CA LEU A 230 -1.50 -6.08 -4.64
C LEU A 230 -2.85 -5.78 -5.31
N SER A 231 -3.36 -4.58 -5.08
CA SER A 231 -4.59 -4.10 -5.67
C SER A 231 -4.26 -3.13 -6.80
N VAL A 232 -4.57 -3.50 -8.05
CA VAL A 232 -4.33 -2.69 -9.26
C VAL A 232 -5.62 -2.06 -9.75
N HIS A 233 -5.55 -0.85 -10.31
CA HIS A 233 -6.75 -0.16 -10.82
C HIS A 233 -7.04 -0.59 -12.25
N ALA A 234 -8.30 -0.95 -12.55
CA ALA A 234 -8.68 -1.49 -13.85
C ALA A 234 -8.42 -0.52 -15.02
N GLU A 235 -8.51 0.80 -14.80
CA GLU A 235 -8.25 1.81 -15.83
C GLU A 235 -6.76 2.02 -16.15
N THR A 236 -5.85 1.47 -15.35
CA THR A 236 -4.39 1.56 -15.65
C THR A 236 -3.94 0.49 -16.62
N VAL A 237 -4.82 -0.42 -17.01
CA VAL A 237 -4.52 -1.59 -17.86
C VAL A 237 -4.95 -1.39 -19.31
N THR A 238 -5.74 -0.35 -19.59
CA THR A 238 -6.16 0.04 -20.95
C THR A 238 -5.22 1.09 -21.53
#